data_ca36f84a5fa548789c8bb0334b8c54e9
#
_entry.id   ca36f84a5fa548789c8bb0334b8c54e9
#
_cell.length_a   1.000
_cell.length_b   1.000
_cell.length_c   1.000
_cell.angle_alpha   90.00
_cell.angle_beta   90.00
_cell.angle_gamma   90.00
#
_symmetry.space_group_name_H-M   'P 1'
#
loop_
_entity.id
_entity.type
_entity.pdbx_description
1 polymer ?
#
loop_
_entity_poly.entity_id
_entity_poly.type
_entity_poly.pdbx_seq_one_letter_code
_entity_poly.pdbx_strand_id
1 'polypeptide(L)'
;MLSWNDILIDIVNVAVKAVTMIVLPYLALKLREKIKNDHAVRLIKKGEEFVIKSVDMVQQTFVDSLKKEGQFNPDAQKEAFRMCYENWMQMASDEIKLAISEEVGNLDTWLNTMIEARIAENKSI
;
A
#
# COMPACT_ATOMS: atom_id res chain seq x y z
N MET A 1 11.41 14.82 -23.92
CA MET A 1 12.37 15.13 -22.87
C MET A 1 11.78 14.76 -21.51
N LEU A 2 12.45 13.87 -20.78
CA LEU A 2 11.98 13.45 -19.47
C LEU A 2 12.14 14.60 -18.46
N SER A 3 11.03 14.97 -17.82
CA SER A 3 11.07 15.96 -16.75
C SER A 3 11.67 15.35 -15.48
N TRP A 4 12.13 16.19 -14.55
CA TRP A 4 12.59 15.74 -13.24
C TRP A 4 11.53 14.89 -12.53
N ASN A 5 10.25 15.24 -12.70
CA ASN A 5 9.14 14.51 -12.11
C ASN A 5 9.03 13.10 -12.67
N ASP A 6 9.24 12.92 -13.98
CA ASP A 6 9.22 11.61 -14.62
C ASP A 6 10.38 10.73 -14.13
N ILE A 7 11.56 11.30 -13.95
CA ILE A 7 12.74 10.60 -13.41
C ILE A 7 12.48 10.18 -11.95
N LEU A 8 11.92 11.07 -11.13
CA LEU A 8 11.58 10.76 -9.74
C LEU A 8 10.53 9.66 -9.64
N ILE A 9 9.52 9.69 -10.51
CA ILE A 9 8.48 8.67 -10.57
C ILE A 9 9.10 7.32 -10.96
N ASP A 10 10.02 7.29 -11.92
CA ASP A 10 10.70 6.06 -12.33
C ASP A 10 11.58 5.50 -11.22
N ILE A 11 12.32 6.35 -10.49
CA ILE A 11 13.13 5.93 -9.35
C ILE A 11 12.26 5.36 -8.24
N VAL A 12 11.15 6.03 -7.92
CA VAL A 12 10.19 5.55 -6.91
C VAL A 12 9.57 4.23 -7.37
N ASN A 13 9.21 4.09 -8.63
CA ASN A 13 8.65 2.86 -9.18
C ASN A 13 9.63 1.68 -9.12
N VAL A 14 10.91 1.91 -9.40
CA VAL A 14 11.96 0.88 -9.29
C VAL A 14 12.15 0.47 -7.83
N ALA A 15 12.23 1.44 -6.91
CA ALA A 15 12.35 1.17 -5.49
C ALA A 15 11.15 0.39 -4.95
N VAL A 16 9.93 0.77 -5.36
CA VAL A 16 8.69 0.11 -4.94
C VAL A 16 8.59 -1.30 -5.54
N LYS A 17 9.05 -1.53 -6.78
CA LYS A 17 9.14 -2.88 -7.37
C LYS A 17 10.10 -3.77 -6.59
N ALA A 18 11.26 -3.26 -6.18
CA ALA A 18 12.22 -3.99 -5.36
C ALA A 18 11.60 -4.35 -4.00
N VAL A 19 10.87 -3.43 -3.38
CA VAL A 19 10.14 -3.68 -2.13
C VAL A 19 9.08 -4.76 -2.33
N THR A 20 8.31 -4.71 -3.40
CA THR A 20 7.26 -5.70 -3.70
C THR A 20 7.84 -7.09 -3.93
N MET A 21 8.95 -7.21 -4.66
CA MET A 21 9.54 -8.51 -5.01
C MET A 21 10.30 -9.17 -3.87
N ILE A 22 10.94 -8.39 -3.01
CA ILE A 22 11.87 -8.89 -1.99
C ILE A 22 11.30 -8.76 -0.59
N VAL A 23 10.71 -7.60 -0.27
CA VAL A 23 10.29 -7.26 1.10
C VAL A 23 8.92 -7.82 1.45
N LEU A 24 7.96 -7.81 0.54
CA LEU A 24 6.61 -8.33 0.82
C LEU A 24 6.60 -9.83 1.13
N PRO A 25 7.21 -10.71 0.29
CA PRO A 25 7.30 -12.13 0.65
C PRO A 25 8.10 -12.36 1.93
N TYR A 26 9.16 -11.59 2.13
CA TYR A 26 10.01 -11.69 3.32
C TYR A 26 9.28 -11.25 4.58
N LEU A 27 8.55 -10.13 4.53
CA LEU A 27 7.73 -9.65 5.64
C LEU A 27 6.60 -10.62 5.96
N ALA A 28 5.94 -11.16 4.94
CA ALA A 28 4.87 -12.13 5.12
C ALA A 28 5.38 -13.40 5.80
N LEU A 29 6.56 -13.91 5.40
CA LEU A 29 7.19 -15.07 6.02
C LEU A 29 7.61 -14.78 7.45
N LYS A 30 8.27 -13.64 7.71
CA LYS A 30 8.69 -13.27 9.06
C LYS A 30 7.51 -13.02 9.99
N LEU A 31 6.45 -12.40 9.51
CA LEU A 31 5.24 -12.20 10.28
C LEU A 31 4.61 -13.54 10.67
N ARG A 32 4.56 -14.50 9.76
CA ARG A 32 4.03 -15.85 10.03
C ARG A 32 4.90 -16.60 11.04
N GLU A 33 6.22 -16.45 10.99
CA GLU A 33 7.13 -17.09 11.94
C GLU A 33 7.04 -16.50 13.34
N LYS A 34 6.84 -15.18 13.44
CA LYS A 34 6.77 -14.47 14.73
C LYS A 34 5.42 -14.53 15.40
N ILE A 35 4.34 -14.65 14.63
CA ILE A 35 2.98 -14.61 15.17
C ILE A 35 2.56 -16.02 15.55
N LYS A 36 2.61 -16.33 16.84
CA LYS A 36 2.15 -17.60 17.41
C LYS A 36 0.63 -17.64 17.62
N ASN A 37 -0.05 -16.51 17.41
CA ASN A 37 -1.48 -16.38 17.63
C ASN A 37 -2.23 -16.39 16.31
N ASP A 38 -2.96 -17.46 16.02
CA ASP A 38 -3.74 -17.64 14.78
C ASP A 38 -4.79 -16.54 14.59
N HIS A 39 -5.34 -16.00 15.68
CA HIS A 39 -6.30 -14.91 15.62
C HIS A 39 -5.66 -13.62 15.10
N ALA A 40 -4.46 -13.29 15.60
CA ALA A 40 -3.72 -12.13 15.13
C ALA A 40 -3.33 -12.26 13.66
N VAL A 41 -2.94 -13.46 13.20
CA VAL A 41 -2.63 -13.72 11.78
C VAL A 41 -3.85 -13.43 10.91
N ARG A 42 -5.04 -13.86 11.32
CA ARG A 42 -6.28 -13.60 10.57
C ARG A 42 -6.61 -12.12 10.48
N LEU A 43 -6.43 -11.40 11.58
CA LEU A 43 -6.68 -9.95 11.61
C LEU A 43 -5.72 -9.20 10.69
N ILE A 44 -4.44 -9.56 10.70
CA ILE A 44 -3.44 -8.96 9.82
C ILE A 44 -3.73 -9.26 8.34
N LYS A 45 -4.12 -10.49 8.04
CA LYS A 45 -4.56 -10.87 6.68
C LYS A 45 -5.73 -10.04 6.21
N LYS A 46 -6.70 -9.80 7.08
CA LYS A 46 -7.84 -8.92 6.78
C LYS A 46 -7.38 -7.50 6.51
N GLY A 47 -6.42 -7.00 7.30
CA GLY A 47 -5.79 -5.71 7.07
C GLY A 47 -5.13 -5.62 5.69
N GLU A 48 -4.43 -6.66 5.26
CA GLU A 48 -3.82 -6.75 3.93
C GLU A 48 -4.88 -6.71 2.82
N GLU A 49 -5.97 -7.45 2.98
CA GLU A 49 -7.09 -7.44 2.02
C GLU A 49 -7.70 -6.05 1.88
N PHE A 50 -7.83 -5.32 2.99
CA PHE A 50 -8.34 -3.95 2.98
C PHE A 50 -7.38 -2.98 2.28
N VAL A 51 -6.07 -3.21 2.35
CA VAL A 51 -5.09 -2.44 1.55
C VAL A 51 -5.38 -2.62 0.06
N ILE A 52 -5.56 -3.86 -0.38
CA ILE A 52 -5.85 -4.17 -1.78
C ILE A 52 -7.13 -3.46 -2.22
N LYS A 53 -8.20 -3.56 -1.44
CA LYS A 53 -9.48 -2.91 -1.75
C LYS A 53 -9.35 -1.39 -1.80
N SER A 54 -8.64 -0.79 -0.85
CA SER A 54 -8.45 0.66 -0.79
C SER A 54 -7.70 1.19 -2.01
N VAL A 55 -6.61 0.53 -2.37
CA VAL A 55 -5.79 0.94 -3.52
C VAL A 55 -6.55 0.74 -4.82
N ASP A 56 -7.17 -0.42 -5.01
CA ASP A 56 -7.90 -0.71 -6.25
C ASP A 56 -9.09 0.23 -6.44
N MET A 57 -9.80 0.59 -5.37
CA MET A 57 -10.90 1.54 -5.42
C MET A 57 -10.42 2.93 -5.84
N VAL A 58 -9.35 3.43 -5.25
CA VAL A 58 -8.78 4.74 -5.61
C VAL A 58 -8.24 4.72 -7.04
N GLN A 59 -7.60 3.62 -7.45
CA GLN A 59 -7.11 3.43 -8.82
C GLN A 59 -8.25 3.58 -9.83
N GLN A 60 -9.37 2.92 -9.62
CA GLN A 60 -10.49 2.90 -10.55
C GLN A 60 -11.26 4.22 -10.58
N THR A 61 -11.43 4.88 -9.44
CA THR A 61 -12.28 6.06 -9.34
C THR A 61 -11.53 7.38 -9.55
N PHE A 62 -10.31 7.47 -9.07
CA PHE A 62 -9.55 8.73 -9.05
C PHE A 62 -8.39 8.71 -10.04
N VAL A 63 -7.53 7.70 -9.95
CA VAL A 63 -6.27 7.65 -10.72
C VAL A 63 -6.54 7.49 -12.21
N ASP A 64 -7.37 6.54 -12.61
CA ASP A 64 -7.67 6.26 -14.02
C ASP A 64 -8.30 7.47 -14.71
N SER A 65 -9.19 8.17 -14.03
CA SER A 65 -9.83 9.38 -14.54
C SER A 65 -8.78 10.48 -14.81
N LEU A 66 -7.90 10.73 -13.86
CA LEU A 66 -6.86 11.75 -14.00
C LEU A 66 -5.81 11.38 -15.05
N LYS A 67 -5.48 10.10 -15.19
CA LYS A 67 -4.57 9.63 -16.24
C LYS A 67 -5.14 9.87 -17.63
N LYS A 68 -6.44 9.63 -17.83
CA LYS A 68 -7.12 9.90 -19.10
C LYS A 68 -7.08 11.37 -19.49
N GLU A 69 -7.14 12.25 -18.50
CA GLU A 69 -7.09 13.70 -18.70
C GLU A 69 -5.65 14.25 -18.76
N GLY A 70 -4.65 13.41 -18.55
CA GLY A 70 -3.25 13.82 -18.48
C GLY A 70 -2.91 14.64 -17.24
N GLN A 71 -3.71 14.55 -16.19
CA GLN A 71 -3.59 15.38 -14.99
C GLN A 71 -3.10 14.59 -13.76
N PHE A 72 -2.61 13.38 -13.94
CA PHE A 72 -2.06 12.60 -12.84
C PHE A 72 -0.62 13.03 -12.52
N ASN A 73 -0.51 14.22 -11.96
CA ASN A 73 0.74 14.87 -11.57
C ASN A 73 1.18 14.45 -10.15
N PRO A 74 2.36 14.91 -9.65
CA PRO A 74 2.81 14.54 -8.31
C PRO A 74 1.85 14.91 -7.18
N ASP A 75 1.14 16.02 -7.26
CA ASP A 75 0.14 16.40 -6.26
C ASP A 75 -1.04 15.44 -6.27
N ALA A 76 -1.49 15.03 -7.45
CA ALA A 76 -2.56 14.04 -7.59
C ALA A 76 -2.11 12.67 -7.05
N GLN A 77 -0.84 12.32 -7.19
CA GLN A 77 -0.28 11.07 -6.64
C GLN A 77 -0.31 11.08 -5.11
N LYS A 78 0.05 12.21 -4.49
CA LYS A 78 -0.02 12.37 -3.03
C LYS A 78 -1.47 12.28 -2.54
N GLU A 79 -2.39 12.90 -3.27
CA GLU A 79 -3.81 12.83 -2.94
C GLU A 79 -4.34 11.41 -3.05
N ALA A 80 -3.98 10.68 -4.11
CA ALA A 80 -4.36 9.27 -4.28
C ALA A 80 -3.85 8.42 -3.11
N PHE A 81 -2.61 8.64 -2.68
CA PHE A 81 -2.03 7.94 -1.53
C PHE A 81 -2.81 8.24 -0.25
N ARG A 82 -3.11 9.52 -0.02
CA ARG A 82 -3.90 9.96 1.13
C ARG A 82 -5.29 9.30 1.14
N MET A 83 -5.95 9.22 -0.01
CA MET A 83 -7.24 8.57 -0.14
C MET A 83 -7.16 7.07 0.21
N CYS A 84 -6.12 6.38 -0.24
CA CYS A 84 -5.89 4.98 0.12
C CYS A 84 -5.72 4.82 1.63
N TYR A 85 -4.92 5.65 2.24
CA TYR A 85 -4.66 5.65 3.68
C TYR A 85 -5.97 5.85 4.48
N GLU A 86 -6.72 6.88 4.13
CA GLU A 86 -7.98 7.19 4.82
C GLU A 86 -9.04 6.11 4.64
N ASN A 87 -9.17 5.57 3.43
CA ASN A 87 -10.11 4.48 3.16
C ASN A 87 -9.79 3.26 4.03
N TRP A 88 -8.51 2.90 4.11
CA TRP A 88 -8.07 1.79 4.94
C TRP A 88 -8.38 2.06 6.42
N MET A 89 -8.09 3.27 6.90
CA MET A 89 -8.35 3.64 8.30
C MET A 89 -9.83 3.56 8.65
N GLN A 90 -10.71 3.81 7.69
CA GLN A 90 -12.16 3.68 7.89
C GLN A 90 -12.65 2.23 7.82
N MET A 91 -12.06 1.41 6.94
CA MET A 91 -12.45 0.01 6.77
C MET A 91 -11.94 -0.90 7.89
N ALA A 92 -10.71 -0.66 8.35
CA ALA A 92 -10.10 -1.51 9.36
C ALA A 92 -10.69 -1.25 10.74
N SER A 93 -11.06 -2.32 11.43
CA SER A 93 -11.52 -2.23 12.81
C SER A 93 -10.38 -1.87 13.76
N ASP A 94 -10.73 -1.39 14.94
CA ASP A 94 -9.74 -1.12 15.99
C ASP A 94 -8.94 -2.37 16.37
N GLU A 95 -9.59 -3.52 16.33
CA GLU A 95 -8.98 -4.82 16.60
C GLU A 95 -7.89 -5.16 15.57
N ILE A 96 -8.15 -4.90 14.29
CA ILE A 96 -7.16 -5.08 13.22
C ILE A 96 -5.98 -4.13 13.41
N LYS A 97 -6.26 -2.85 13.68
CA LYS A 97 -5.22 -1.84 13.92
C LYS A 97 -4.35 -2.21 15.11
N LEU A 98 -4.96 -2.67 16.19
CA LEU A 98 -4.25 -3.09 17.39
C LEU A 98 -3.36 -4.31 17.12
N ALA A 99 -3.88 -5.32 16.42
CA ALA A 99 -3.13 -6.52 16.09
C ALA A 99 -1.88 -6.18 15.26
N ILE A 100 -2.03 -5.32 14.27
CA ILE A 100 -0.90 -4.86 13.45
C ILE A 100 0.11 -4.09 14.31
N SER A 101 -0.35 -3.18 15.15
CA SER A 101 0.52 -2.37 16.00
C SER A 101 1.32 -3.23 16.99
N GLU A 102 0.70 -4.24 17.59
CA GLU A 102 1.35 -5.13 18.54
C GLU A 102 2.36 -6.06 17.88
N GLU A 103 2.05 -6.61 16.71
CA GLU A 103 2.89 -7.61 16.05
C GLU A 103 3.97 -6.99 15.16
N VAL A 104 3.69 -5.87 14.54
CA VAL A 104 4.60 -5.21 13.58
C VAL A 104 5.31 -4.00 14.19
N GLY A 105 4.73 -3.37 15.19
CA GLY A 105 5.30 -2.25 15.94
C GLY A 105 4.80 -0.89 15.53
N ASN A 106 4.74 -0.56 14.24
CA ASN A 106 4.28 0.74 13.77
C ASN A 106 3.24 0.59 12.66
N LEU A 107 2.00 0.94 12.99
CA LEU A 107 0.88 0.83 12.05
C LEU A 107 1.08 1.72 10.80
N ASP A 108 1.48 2.96 10.99
CA ASP A 108 1.64 3.90 9.87
C ASP A 108 2.71 3.42 8.89
N THR A 109 3.85 2.97 9.40
CA THR A 109 4.93 2.44 8.56
C THR A 109 4.47 1.20 7.80
N TRP A 110 3.79 0.28 8.48
CA TRP A 110 3.25 -0.92 7.85
C TRP A 110 2.26 -0.57 6.74
N LEU A 111 1.30 0.32 7.05
CA LEU A 111 0.24 0.70 6.11
C LEU A 111 0.82 1.41 4.89
N ASN A 112 1.72 2.36 5.10
CA ASN A 112 2.37 3.07 4.00
C ASN A 112 3.14 2.13 3.09
N THR A 113 3.89 1.19 3.67
CA THR A 113 4.65 0.19 2.92
C THR A 113 3.73 -0.71 2.10
N MET A 114 2.62 -1.16 2.69
CA MET A 114 1.66 -2.02 2.02
C MET A 114 0.93 -1.32 0.88
N ILE A 115 0.55 -0.05 1.07
CA ILE A 115 -0.09 0.75 0.03
C ILE A 115 0.88 0.95 -1.16
N GLU A 116 2.12 1.34 -0.88
CA GLU A 116 3.15 1.51 -1.92
C GLU A 116 3.38 0.22 -2.70
N ALA A 117 3.46 -0.89 -2.00
CA ALA A 117 3.66 -2.19 -2.61
C ALA A 117 2.49 -2.57 -3.54
N ARG A 118 1.25 -2.32 -3.13
CA ARG A 118 0.09 -2.62 -3.97
C ARG A 118 0.03 -1.72 -5.21
N ILE A 119 0.37 -0.45 -5.06
CA ILE A 119 0.45 0.48 -6.20
C ILE A 119 1.48 -0.03 -7.22
N ALA A 120 2.63 -0.50 -6.75
CA ALA A 120 3.67 -1.06 -7.62
C ALA A 120 3.20 -2.31 -8.36
N GLU A 121 2.51 -3.22 -7.69
CA GLU A 121 1.93 -4.40 -8.32
C GLU A 121 0.98 -4.03 -9.46
N ASN A 122 0.12 -3.04 -9.24
CA ASN A 122 -0.83 -2.58 -10.26
C ASN A 122 -0.13 -1.97 -11.48
N LYS A 123 1.03 -1.36 -11.29
CA LYS A 123 1.81 -0.77 -12.38
C LYS A 123 2.62 -1.78 -13.19
N SER A 124 2.92 -2.93 -12.61
CA SER A 124 3.74 -3.97 -13.25
C SER A 124 2.95 -4.94 -14.13
N ILE A 125 1.64 -4.80 -14.17
CA ILE A 125 0.74 -5.62 -15.00
C ILE A 125 0.51 -5.01 -16.38
#